data_8b0a3cc4dadc41453ebdb070d366ce3b
#
_entry.id   8b0a3cc4dadc41453ebdb070d366ce3b
#
_cell.length_a   1.000
_cell.length_b   1.000
_cell.length_c   1.000
_cell.angle_alpha   90.00
_cell.angle_beta   90.00
_cell.angle_gamma   90.00
#
_symmetry.space_group_name_H-M   'P 1'
#
loop_
_entity.id
_entity.type
_entity.pdbx_description
1 polymer ?
#
loop_
_entity_poly.entity_id
_entity_poly.type
_entity_poly.pdbx_seq_one_letter_code
_entity_poly.pdbx_strand_id
1 'polypeptide(L)'
;FSEIFCMLIEGYDSEDLAATLLRQLRNLAHGNRVDAQEVQAVAHEAEAFAVELNVVWQFGGFCEDRRIAGGEAAARHCGNDAALFERETAALLHQAQTDTALRQPFINGLSEAGRQGLAQSMQESVFHRFAPLSVQEDCPLCRGQGKTTCPRCGGVGRQTCTTCGGAGQHSEQVSEYRDGQYSGSRTVQHVCETCGGSGQTTCADCVGAGAVHCEHCGGHGFFMLTRHVAARATPGHAVGTTTHFARDALDALLMEEGPEFCRRKIPLSLTSHCPNGISSHLFAYSGRSIALRLDFVLNRALLKGKTYTCYAFANPPYPYVRPPFFDDLFALE
;
A
#
# COMPACT_ATOMS: atom_id res chain seq x y z
N PHE A 1 36.06 -8.85 -31.75
CA PHE A 1 34.84 -9.14 -30.95
C PHE A 1 34.60 -10.65 -30.85
N SER A 2 34.94 -11.47 -31.85
CA SER A 2 34.76 -12.92 -31.89
C SER A 2 35.72 -13.70 -30.98
N GLU A 3 36.95 -13.25 -30.81
CA GLU A 3 38.00 -13.94 -30.02
C GLU A 3 37.81 -13.79 -28.49
N ILE A 4 37.17 -12.72 -28.02
CA ILE A 4 36.87 -12.52 -26.61
C ILE A 4 35.69 -13.43 -26.17
N PHE A 5 34.81 -13.79 -27.09
CA PHE A 5 33.65 -14.64 -26.83
C PHE A 5 34.04 -16.12 -26.58
N CYS A 6 35.07 -16.63 -27.23
CA CYS A 6 35.55 -18.00 -27.07
C CYS A 6 36.30 -18.22 -25.76
N MET A 7 36.96 -17.21 -25.20
CA MET A 7 37.69 -17.31 -23.93
C MET A 7 36.83 -17.42 -22.67
N LEU A 8 35.53 -17.21 -22.78
CA LEU A 8 34.62 -17.20 -21.61
C LEU A 8 33.91 -18.51 -21.34
N ILE A 9 34.00 -19.47 -22.26
CA ILE A 9 33.57 -20.85 -22.05
C ILE A 9 34.64 -21.67 -21.33
N GLU A 10 35.85 -21.20 -21.19
CA GLU A 10 36.99 -21.88 -20.57
C GLU A 10 36.89 -22.20 -19.08
N GLY A 11 35.71 -22.03 -18.45
CA GLY A 11 35.48 -22.41 -17.07
C GLY A 11 34.21 -23.22 -16.83
N TYR A 12 33.45 -23.54 -17.90
CA TYR A 12 32.17 -24.23 -17.76
C TYR A 12 32.11 -25.42 -18.71
N ASP A 13 31.97 -26.60 -18.15
CA ASP A 13 31.68 -27.79 -18.90
C ASP A 13 30.19 -27.83 -19.27
N SER A 14 29.90 -27.67 -20.57
CA SER A 14 28.52 -27.70 -21.07
C SER A 14 27.82 -29.05 -20.86
N GLU A 15 28.59 -30.14 -20.83
CA GLU A 15 28.07 -31.48 -20.57
C GLU A 15 27.64 -31.59 -19.09
N ASP A 16 28.45 -31.06 -18.17
CA ASP A 16 28.16 -31.07 -16.74
C ASP A 16 26.93 -30.21 -16.39
N LEU A 17 26.77 -29.07 -17.06
CA LEU A 17 25.61 -28.22 -16.95
C LEU A 17 24.35 -28.92 -17.49
N ALA A 18 24.46 -29.56 -18.66
CA ALA A 18 23.35 -30.33 -19.25
C ALA A 18 22.95 -31.53 -18.39
N ALA A 19 23.93 -32.24 -17.83
CA ALA A 19 23.67 -33.36 -16.90
C ALA A 19 22.98 -32.87 -15.61
N THR A 20 23.38 -31.71 -15.10
CA THR A 20 22.75 -31.10 -13.92
C THR A 20 21.31 -30.66 -14.23
N LEU A 21 21.06 -30.03 -15.36
CA LEU A 21 19.71 -29.64 -15.79
C LEU A 21 18.83 -30.87 -16.01
N LEU A 22 19.34 -31.90 -16.67
CA LEU A 22 18.61 -33.16 -16.88
C LEU A 22 18.20 -33.80 -15.55
N ARG A 23 19.09 -33.79 -14.54
CA ARG A 23 18.77 -34.28 -13.19
C ARG A 23 17.66 -33.46 -12.54
N GLN A 24 17.66 -32.15 -12.70
CA GLN A 24 16.58 -31.28 -12.20
C GLN A 24 15.23 -31.60 -12.88
N LEU A 25 15.23 -31.77 -14.20
CA LEU A 25 14.05 -32.18 -14.96
C LEU A 25 13.53 -33.56 -14.54
N ARG A 26 14.42 -34.53 -14.29
CA ARG A 26 14.07 -35.86 -13.77
C ARG A 26 13.43 -35.78 -12.38
N ASN A 27 13.94 -34.93 -11.51
CA ASN A 27 13.35 -34.71 -10.19
C ASN A 27 11.96 -34.06 -10.30
N LEU A 28 11.79 -33.11 -11.22
CA LEU A 28 10.51 -32.48 -11.50
C LEU A 28 9.50 -33.51 -12.01
N ALA A 29 9.90 -34.34 -12.98
CA ALA A 29 9.07 -35.40 -13.54
C ALA A 29 8.68 -36.42 -12.46
N HIS A 30 9.63 -36.85 -11.63
CA HIS A 30 9.36 -37.78 -10.54
C HIS A 30 8.37 -37.24 -9.52
N GLY A 31 8.45 -35.95 -9.18
CA GLY A 31 7.46 -35.25 -8.34
C GLY A 31 6.04 -35.27 -8.91
N ASN A 32 5.91 -35.46 -10.25
CA ASN A 32 4.65 -35.59 -10.98
C ASN A 32 4.38 -37.05 -11.44
N ARG A 33 4.86 -38.04 -10.70
CA ARG A 33 4.62 -39.47 -10.92
C ARG A 33 5.15 -40.02 -12.27
N VAL A 34 6.12 -39.37 -12.90
CA VAL A 34 6.82 -39.81 -14.07
C VAL A 34 8.13 -40.44 -13.67
N ASP A 35 8.47 -41.62 -14.22
CA ASP A 35 9.77 -42.23 -13.91
C ASP A 35 10.90 -41.32 -14.42
N ALA A 36 11.86 -41.06 -13.58
CA ALA A 36 13.03 -40.23 -13.93
C ALA A 36 13.80 -40.77 -15.15
N GLN A 37 13.78 -42.09 -15.42
CA GLN A 37 14.42 -42.72 -16.57
C GLN A 37 13.67 -42.47 -17.88
N GLU A 38 12.40 -42.10 -17.82
CA GLU A 38 11.62 -41.75 -19.00
C GLU A 38 12.05 -40.41 -19.60
N VAL A 39 12.73 -39.54 -18.83
CA VAL A 39 13.27 -38.25 -19.30
C VAL A 39 14.68 -38.48 -19.84
N GLN A 40 14.82 -38.36 -21.17
CA GLN A 40 16.08 -38.56 -21.86
C GLN A 40 16.49 -37.33 -22.66
N ALA A 41 17.74 -36.90 -22.50
CA ALA A 41 18.33 -35.82 -23.28
C ALA A 41 18.52 -36.29 -24.75
N VAL A 42 18.26 -35.39 -25.70
CA VAL A 42 18.44 -35.58 -27.13
C VAL A 42 19.62 -34.75 -27.63
N ALA A 43 19.65 -33.45 -27.25
CA ALA A 43 20.67 -32.51 -27.63
C ALA A 43 20.80 -31.41 -26.57
N HIS A 44 21.96 -30.76 -26.52
CA HIS A 44 22.14 -29.57 -25.74
C HIS A 44 23.05 -28.56 -26.47
N GLU A 45 22.86 -27.31 -26.14
CA GLU A 45 23.65 -26.17 -26.62
C GLU A 45 23.84 -25.17 -25.49
N ALA A 46 25.04 -24.62 -25.34
CA ALA A 46 25.33 -23.63 -24.32
C ALA A 46 26.04 -22.41 -24.91
N GLU A 47 25.71 -21.20 -24.44
CA GLU A 47 26.40 -19.99 -24.78
C GLU A 47 26.61 -19.09 -23.56
N ALA A 48 27.75 -18.40 -23.53
CA ALA A 48 27.94 -17.31 -22.58
C ALA A 48 27.23 -16.04 -23.07
N PHE A 49 26.54 -15.35 -22.18
CA PHE A 49 25.85 -14.11 -22.52
C PHE A 49 26.12 -13.01 -21.49
N ALA A 50 26.00 -11.77 -21.94
CA ALA A 50 26.06 -10.62 -21.05
C ALA A 50 24.67 -10.12 -20.72
N VAL A 51 24.50 -9.63 -19.50
CA VAL A 51 23.29 -8.95 -19.02
C VAL A 51 23.66 -7.52 -18.64
N GLU A 52 22.86 -6.59 -19.10
CA GLU A 52 22.89 -5.20 -18.69
C GLU A 52 21.56 -4.89 -17.98
N LEU A 53 21.64 -4.44 -16.74
CA LEU A 53 20.49 -4.02 -15.95
C LEU A 53 20.60 -2.53 -15.65
N ASN A 54 19.66 -1.77 -16.15
CA ASN A 54 19.51 -0.36 -15.86
C ASN A 54 18.40 -0.15 -14.86
N VAL A 55 18.72 0.41 -13.69
CA VAL A 55 17.77 0.74 -12.62
C VAL A 55 17.65 2.25 -12.52
N VAL A 56 16.47 2.78 -12.78
CA VAL A 56 16.17 4.21 -12.64
C VAL A 56 15.36 4.42 -11.39
N TRP A 57 15.94 5.07 -10.41
CA TRP A 57 15.24 5.49 -9.19
C TRP A 57 14.58 6.84 -9.42
N GLN A 58 13.25 6.87 -9.34
CA GLN A 58 12.44 8.08 -9.39
C GLN A 58 12.24 8.61 -7.97
N PHE A 59 12.55 9.90 -7.76
CA PHE A 59 12.37 10.57 -6.48
C PHE A 59 11.09 11.38 -6.48
N GLY A 60 10.33 11.27 -5.41
CA GLY A 60 9.08 12.00 -5.23
C GLY A 60 8.69 12.09 -3.77
N GLY A 61 7.55 12.73 -3.52
CA GLY A 61 6.97 12.82 -2.20
C GLY A 61 5.57 12.20 -2.17
N PHE A 62 5.12 11.84 -0.98
CA PHE A 62 3.74 11.45 -0.73
C PHE A 62 3.28 12.01 0.62
N CYS A 63 1.97 12.06 0.82
CA CYS A 63 1.33 12.58 2.02
C CYS A 63 0.44 11.52 2.65
N GLU A 64 0.40 11.54 3.98
CA GLU A 64 -0.55 10.80 4.80
C GLU A 64 -1.25 11.78 5.74
N ASP A 65 -2.58 11.85 5.65
CA ASP A 65 -3.38 12.78 6.42
C ASP A 65 -4.04 12.09 7.62
N ARG A 66 -4.04 12.78 8.76
CA ARG A 66 -4.75 12.39 9.96
C ARG A 66 -5.60 13.55 10.46
N ARG A 67 -6.91 13.33 10.64
CA ARG A 67 -7.86 14.33 11.11
C ARG A 67 -8.43 13.92 12.45
N ILE A 68 -8.26 14.78 13.46
CA ILE A 68 -8.68 14.51 14.85
C ILE A 68 -9.48 15.69 15.38
N ALA A 69 -10.65 15.43 15.97
CA ALA A 69 -11.44 16.42 16.68
C ALA A 69 -10.69 16.92 17.94
N GLY A 70 -10.51 18.22 18.09
CA GLY A 70 -9.78 18.81 19.20
C GLY A 70 -8.31 18.37 19.30
N GLY A 71 -7.71 17.89 18.19
CA GLY A 71 -6.34 17.38 18.18
C GLY A 71 -5.30 18.48 18.45
N GLU A 72 -4.10 18.05 18.85
CA GLU A 72 -2.97 18.96 19.09
C GLU A 72 -2.34 19.42 17.77
N ALA A 73 -1.81 20.65 17.78
CA ALA A 73 -1.07 21.19 16.65
C ALA A 73 0.28 20.48 16.47
N ALA A 74 0.65 20.20 15.22
CA ALA A 74 1.97 19.68 14.87
C ALA A 74 3.06 20.77 15.02
N ALA A 75 4.33 20.34 14.92
CA ALA A 75 5.49 21.24 15.04
C ALA A 75 5.46 22.43 14.06
N ARG A 76 4.87 22.21 12.87
CA ARG A 76 4.62 23.27 11.87
C ARG A 76 3.11 23.46 11.75
N HIS A 77 2.60 24.48 12.44
CA HIS A 77 1.17 24.77 12.48
C HIS A 77 0.81 25.98 11.62
N CYS A 78 -0.11 25.83 10.71
CA CYS A 78 -0.57 26.86 9.79
C CYS A 78 -1.79 27.66 10.30
N GLY A 79 -2.15 27.55 11.58
CA GLY A 79 -3.35 28.16 12.12
C GLY A 79 -4.61 27.63 11.43
N ASN A 80 -5.48 28.54 10.99
CA ASN A 80 -6.70 28.23 10.21
C ASN A 80 -6.51 28.52 8.71
N ASP A 81 -5.27 28.76 8.27
CA ASP A 81 -4.96 29.09 6.89
C ASP A 81 -4.72 27.83 6.04
N ALA A 82 -5.78 27.34 5.42
CA ALA A 82 -5.72 26.19 4.53
C ALA A 82 -4.84 26.45 3.28
N ALA A 83 -4.80 27.70 2.80
CA ALA A 83 -3.97 28.04 1.63
C ALA A 83 -2.48 27.99 1.97
N LEU A 84 -2.10 28.47 3.15
CA LEU A 84 -0.74 28.32 3.69
C LEU A 84 -0.38 26.84 3.84
N PHE A 85 -1.27 26.04 4.40
CA PHE A 85 -1.06 24.59 4.59
C PHE A 85 -0.80 23.87 3.28
N GLU A 86 -1.60 24.12 2.24
CA GLU A 86 -1.40 23.52 0.92
C GLU A 86 -0.12 24.03 0.24
N ARG A 87 0.22 25.30 0.38
CA ARG A 87 1.45 25.87 -0.16
C ARG A 87 2.69 25.25 0.48
N GLU A 88 2.71 25.13 1.81
CA GLU A 88 3.79 24.48 2.55
C GLU A 88 3.93 23.00 2.19
N THR A 89 2.79 22.31 2.03
CA THR A 89 2.76 20.92 1.55
C THR A 89 3.39 20.81 0.16
N ALA A 90 2.98 21.66 -0.77
CA ALA A 90 3.53 21.66 -2.14
C ALA A 90 5.04 21.94 -2.16
N ALA A 91 5.52 22.83 -1.29
CA ALA A 91 6.94 23.11 -1.15
C ALA A 91 7.73 21.89 -0.65
N LEU A 92 7.22 21.14 0.33
CA LEU A 92 7.86 19.91 0.81
C LEU A 92 7.84 18.79 -0.24
N LEU A 93 6.75 18.63 -0.97
CA LEU A 93 6.68 17.66 -2.08
C LEU A 93 7.67 18.00 -3.20
N HIS A 94 7.77 19.29 -3.54
CA HIS A 94 8.78 19.77 -4.50
C HIS A 94 10.21 19.53 -3.98
N GLN A 95 10.47 19.80 -2.70
CA GLN A 95 11.76 19.53 -2.07
C GLN A 95 12.09 18.03 -2.11
N ALA A 96 11.14 17.15 -1.78
CA ALA A 96 11.32 15.69 -1.89
C ALA A 96 11.75 15.25 -3.30
N GLN A 97 11.25 15.93 -4.31
CA GLN A 97 11.50 15.63 -5.71
C GLN A 97 12.83 16.22 -6.23
N THR A 98 13.26 17.39 -5.77
CA THR A 98 14.32 18.18 -6.39
C THR A 98 15.57 18.37 -5.55
N ASP A 99 15.48 18.24 -4.22
CA ASP A 99 16.59 18.48 -3.32
C ASP A 99 17.64 17.37 -3.41
N THR A 100 18.79 17.71 -4.04
CA THR A 100 19.90 16.79 -4.22
C THR A 100 20.59 16.42 -2.92
N ALA A 101 20.68 17.35 -1.97
CA ALA A 101 21.31 17.10 -0.68
C ALA A 101 20.50 16.09 0.16
N LEU A 102 19.17 16.18 0.09
CA LEU A 102 18.27 15.28 0.79
C LEU A 102 18.38 13.82 0.31
N ARG A 103 18.57 13.60 -0.99
CA ARG A 103 18.64 12.25 -1.59
C ARG A 103 20.05 11.68 -1.67
N GLN A 104 21.09 12.49 -1.50
CA GLN A 104 22.48 12.06 -1.64
C GLN A 104 22.87 10.90 -0.72
N PRO A 105 22.46 10.85 0.57
CA PRO A 105 22.74 9.70 1.43
C PRO A 105 22.13 8.40 0.91
N PHE A 106 20.91 8.46 0.35
CA PHE A 106 20.27 7.31 -0.27
C PHE A 106 21.02 6.82 -1.52
N ILE A 107 21.42 7.75 -2.40
CA ILE A 107 22.20 7.44 -3.60
C ILE A 107 23.55 6.82 -3.22
N ASN A 108 24.24 7.37 -2.22
CA ASN A 108 25.51 6.83 -1.74
C ASN A 108 25.35 5.41 -1.19
N GLY A 109 24.27 5.15 -0.43
CA GLY A 109 23.96 3.81 0.07
C GLY A 109 23.72 2.81 -1.06
N LEU A 110 22.98 3.19 -2.10
CA LEU A 110 22.77 2.35 -3.28
C LEU A 110 24.08 2.11 -4.05
N SER A 111 24.93 3.12 -4.19
CA SER A 111 26.22 2.98 -4.88
C SER A 111 27.15 2.03 -4.13
N GLU A 112 27.22 2.13 -2.82
CA GLU A 112 28.05 1.24 -2.01
C GLU A 112 27.53 -0.20 -2.06
N ALA A 113 26.22 -0.40 -1.89
CA ALA A 113 25.61 -1.71 -2.06
C ALA A 113 25.81 -2.28 -3.47
N GLY A 114 25.72 -1.44 -4.49
CA GLY A 114 25.92 -1.82 -5.89
C GLY A 114 27.35 -2.29 -6.22
N ARG A 115 28.36 -1.81 -5.51
CA ARG A 115 29.74 -2.31 -5.65
C ARG A 115 29.90 -3.73 -5.12
N GLN A 116 29.08 -4.13 -4.18
CA GLN A 116 29.06 -5.49 -3.62
C GLN A 116 28.12 -6.44 -4.39
N GLY A 117 27.52 -5.95 -5.46
CA GLY A 117 26.54 -6.63 -6.28
C GLY A 117 25.13 -6.07 -6.12
N LEU A 118 24.17 -6.59 -6.87
CA LEU A 118 22.77 -6.18 -6.77
C LEU A 118 22.11 -6.83 -5.52
N ALA A 119 22.53 -6.37 -4.32
CA ALA A 119 22.16 -7.00 -3.06
C ALA A 119 20.80 -6.56 -2.49
N GLN A 120 20.27 -5.42 -2.93
CA GLN A 120 19.03 -4.87 -2.36
C GLN A 120 17.81 -5.22 -3.20
N SER A 121 16.71 -5.50 -2.52
CA SER A 121 15.39 -5.57 -3.12
C SER A 121 15.07 -4.24 -3.80
N MET A 122 14.70 -4.28 -5.07
CA MET A 122 14.28 -3.10 -5.81
C MET A 122 12.82 -2.76 -5.46
N GLN A 123 12.62 -2.33 -4.21
CA GLN A 123 11.33 -1.93 -3.69
C GLN A 123 11.32 -0.43 -3.40
N GLU A 124 10.12 0.14 -3.43
CA GLU A 124 9.91 1.51 -3.00
C GLU A 124 10.49 1.73 -1.60
N SER A 125 11.22 2.81 -1.42
CA SER A 125 11.92 3.13 -0.18
C SER A 125 11.65 4.57 0.25
N VAL A 126 11.23 4.75 1.50
CA VAL A 126 11.14 6.08 2.13
C VAL A 126 12.52 6.43 2.66
N PHE A 127 13.12 7.52 2.16
CA PHE A 127 14.47 7.93 2.55
C PHE A 127 14.50 9.18 3.42
N HIS A 128 13.39 9.94 3.52
CA HIS A 128 13.27 11.08 4.42
C HIS A 128 11.82 11.31 4.85
N ARG A 129 11.64 11.76 6.11
CA ARG A 129 10.35 12.20 6.65
C ARG A 129 10.48 13.63 7.12
N PHE A 130 9.63 14.51 6.61
CA PHE A 130 9.59 15.91 7.02
C PHE A 130 8.86 16.06 8.36
N ALA A 131 9.11 17.19 9.05
CA ALA A 131 8.30 17.53 10.20
C ALA A 131 6.84 17.70 9.80
N PRO A 132 5.88 17.13 10.55
CA PRO A 132 4.48 17.16 10.19
C PRO A 132 3.94 18.59 10.16
N LEU A 133 3.05 18.85 9.21
CA LEU A 133 2.27 20.07 9.08
C LEU A 133 0.92 19.89 9.73
N SER A 134 0.33 20.95 10.29
CA SER A 134 -1.05 20.92 10.73
C SER A 134 -1.80 22.21 10.40
N VAL A 135 -3.13 22.06 10.21
CA VAL A 135 -4.06 23.16 10.03
C VAL A 135 -5.31 22.86 10.85
N GLN A 136 -5.88 23.90 11.45
CA GLN A 136 -7.14 23.80 12.15
C GLN A 136 -8.29 24.05 11.18
N GLU A 137 -9.29 23.19 11.20
CA GLU A 137 -10.51 23.29 10.41
C GLU A 137 -11.70 23.43 11.35
N ASP A 138 -12.50 24.48 11.18
CA ASP A 138 -13.73 24.61 11.95
C ASP A 138 -14.69 23.45 11.67
N CYS A 139 -15.36 22.99 12.69
CA CYS A 139 -16.38 21.96 12.53
C CYS A 139 -17.53 22.50 11.66
N PRO A 140 -17.86 21.86 10.53
CA PRO A 140 -18.88 22.39 9.62
C PRO A 140 -20.28 22.40 10.23
N LEU A 141 -20.57 21.52 11.18
CA LEU A 141 -21.88 21.44 11.83
C LEU A 141 -22.10 22.54 12.87
N CYS A 142 -21.11 22.78 13.72
CA CYS A 142 -21.23 23.81 14.77
C CYS A 142 -20.50 25.11 14.46
N ARG A 143 -19.81 25.20 13.32
CA ARG A 143 -19.09 26.37 12.84
C ARG A 143 -18.15 26.96 13.92
N GLY A 144 -17.36 26.08 14.50
CA GLY A 144 -16.38 26.46 15.54
C GLY A 144 -16.94 26.56 16.96
N GLN A 145 -18.25 26.49 17.17
CA GLN A 145 -18.87 26.75 18.50
C GLN A 145 -18.75 25.56 19.47
N GLY A 146 -18.45 24.36 18.99
CA GLY A 146 -18.44 23.13 19.82
C GLY A 146 -19.82 22.67 20.29
N LYS A 147 -20.86 23.44 20.02
CA LYS A 147 -22.24 23.18 20.46
C LYS A 147 -23.22 23.33 19.31
N THR A 148 -24.32 22.63 19.40
CA THR A 148 -25.45 22.72 18.47
C THR A 148 -26.74 22.99 19.24
N THR A 149 -27.73 23.57 18.58
CA THR A 149 -29.06 23.78 19.17
C THR A 149 -29.63 22.45 19.69
N CYS A 150 -30.11 22.44 20.90
CA CYS A 150 -30.73 21.26 21.47
C CYS A 150 -31.95 20.84 20.64
N PRO A 151 -31.96 19.66 20.03
CA PRO A 151 -33.07 19.25 19.15
C PRO A 151 -34.38 19.05 19.91
N ARG A 152 -34.29 18.70 21.20
CA ARG A 152 -35.46 18.41 22.02
C ARG A 152 -36.26 19.66 22.41
N CYS A 153 -35.58 20.77 22.68
CA CYS A 153 -36.25 22.01 23.08
C CYS A 153 -36.13 23.13 22.01
N GLY A 154 -35.51 22.85 20.86
CA GLY A 154 -35.34 23.85 19.81
C GLY A 154 -34.53 25.08 20.25
N GLY A 155 -33.64 24.93 21.23
CA GLY A 155 -32.80 26.03 21.74
C GLY A 155 -33.40 26.81 22.92
N VAL A 156 -34.64 26.55 23.31
CA VAL A 156 -35.33 27.31 24.37
C VAL A 156 -34.83 26.96 25.77
N GLY A 157 -34.25 25.77 25.96
CA GLY A 157 -33.82 25.23 27.26
C GLY A 157 -34.98 24.72 28.14
N ARG A 158 -36.21 24.87 27.72
CA ARG A 158 -37.39 24.46 28.43
C ARG A 158 -38.31 23.60 27.55
N GLN A 159 -39.15 22.81 28.18
CA GLN A 159 -40.16 21.95 27.54
C GLN A 159 -41.52 22.17 28.18
N THR A 160 -42.56 21.93 27.43
CA THR A 160 -43.92 21.92 27.98
C THR A 160 -44.02 20.84 29.09
N CYS A 161 -44.54 21.23 30.23
CA CYS A 161 -44.75 20.29 31.31
C CYS A 161 -45.77 19.22 30.90
N THR A 162 -45.35 17.98 30.86
CA THR A 162 -46.20 16.87 30.43
C THR A 162 -47.31 16.53 31.43
N THR A 163 -47.07 16.84 32.69
CA THR A 163 -48.04 16.59 33.79
C THR A 163 -49.29 17.45 33.67
N CYS A 164 -49.12 18.74 33.26
CA CYS A 164 -50.25 19.66 33.14
C CYS A 164 -50.50 20.08 31.68
N GLY A 165 -49.79 19.49 30.69
CA GLY A 165 -49.96 19.85 29.29
C GLY A 165 -49.62 21.31 28.97
N GLY A 166 -48.80 21.99 29.82
CA GLY A 166 -48.47 23.39 29.69
C GLY A 166 -49.39 24.37 30.40
N ALA A 167 -50.49 23.91 31.01
CA ALA A 167 -51.48 24.79 31.68
C ALA A 167 -50.93 25.40 33.01
N GLY A 168 -49.89 24.84 33.59
CA GLY A 168 -49.38 25.23 34.90
C GLY A 168 -50.22 24.75 36.07
N GLN A 169 -51.37 24.27 35.82
CA GLN A 169 -52.36 23.80 36.83
C GLN A 169 -53.16 22.65 36.28
N HIS A 170 -53.78 21.89 37.18
CA HIS A 170 -54.75 20.85 36.86
C HIS A 170 -56.01 21.07 37.67
N SER A 171 -57.14 20.71 37.08
CA SER A 171 -58.45 20.87 37.69
C SER A 171 -58.87 19.56 38.30
N GLU A 172 -59.36 19.63 39.52
CA GLU A 172 -59.99 18.49 40.23
C GLU A 172 -61.47 18.83 40.50
N GLN A 173 -62.33 17.92 40.18
CA GLN A 173 -63.76 18.03 40.57
C GLN A 173 -63.93 17.45 41.96
N VAL A 174 -64.23 18.31 42.91
CA VAL A 174 -64.50 17.93 44.27
C VAL A 174 -66.05 17.90 44.50
N SER A 175 -66.53 16.76 44.87
CA SER A 175 -67.96 16.60 45.20
C SER A 175 -68.34 17.35 46.49
N GLU A 176 -69.38 18.16 46.43
CA GLU A 176 -69.89 18.87 47.57
C GLU A 176 -71.09 18.09 48.14
N TYR A 177 -71.08 17.94 49.47
CA TYR A 177 -72.15 17.30 50.22
C TYR A 177 -72.72 18.32 51.22
N ARG A 178 -74.07 18.38 51.32
CA ARG A 178 -74.78 19.16 52.31
C ARG A 178 -75.72 18.19 53.05
N ASP A 179 -75.63 18.17 54.36
CA ASP A 179 -76.38 17.30 55.24
C ASP A 179 -76.33 15.79 54.84
N GLY A 180 -75.15 15.37 54.37
CA GLY A 180 -74.87 13.99 53.92
C GLY A 180 -75.39 13.62 52.54
N GLN A 181 -76.04 14.54 51.80
CA GLN A 181 -76.48 14.37 50.44
C GLN A 181 -75.60 15.09 49.42
N TYR A 182 -75.36 14.49 48.28
CA TYR A 182 -74.63 15.09 47.19
C TYR A 182 -75.34 16.37 46.69
N SER A 183 -74.74 17.51 46.78
CA SER A 183 -75.30 18.81 46.44
C SER A 183 -74.76 19.41 45.16
N GLY A 184 -73.72 18.82 44.59
CA GLY A 184 -73.03 19.28 43.34
C GLY A 184 -71.54 18.96 43.32
N SER A 185 -70.86 19.50 42.35
CA SER A 185 -69.41 19.44 42.31
C SER A 185 -68.85 20.84 41.98
N ARG A 186 -67.71 21.19 42.57
CA ARG A 186 -66.95 22.38 42.19
C ARG A 186 -65.59 22.00 41.64
N THR A 187 -65.13 22.74 40.70
CA THR A 187 -63.79 22.61 40.18
C THR A 187 -62.80 23.36 41.04
N VAL A 188 -61.81 22.66 41.58
CA VAL A 188 -60.70 23.25 42.30
C VAL A 188 -59.46 23.23 41.40
N GLN A 189 -58.80 24.38 41.34
CA GLN A 189 -57.53 24.48 40.57
C GLN A 189 -56.37 24.23 41.51
N HIS A 190 -55.50 23.26 41.12
CA HIS A 190 -54.29 22.95 41.85
C HIS A 190 -53.06 23.36 41.02
N VAL A 191 -52.13 24.03 41.62
CA VAL A 191 -50.85 24.35 40.95
C VAL A 191 -50.12 23.06 40.62
N CYS A 192 -49.63 22.90 39.39
CA CYS A 192 -48.86 21.72 39.00
C CYS A 192 -47.53 21.69 39.74
N GLU A 193 -47.36 20.74 40.63
CA GLU A 193 -46.13 20.61 41.45
C GLU A 193 -44.89 20.35 40.58
N THR A 194 -45.04 19.63 39.47
CA THR A 194 -43.92 19.30 38.57
C THR A 194 -43.26 20.55 37.97
N CYS A 195 -44.04 21.57 37.65
CA CYS A 195 -43.52 22.79 37.02
C CYS A 195 -43.66 24.03 37.92
N GLY A 196 -44.19 23.88 39.14
CA GLY A 196 -44.41 25.01 40.08
C GLY A 196 -45.32 26.09 39.51
N GLY A 197 -46.30 25.73 38.67
CA GLY A 197 -47.23 26.67 38.05
C GLY A 197 -46.73 27.30 36.72
N SER A 198 -45.50 27.08 36.31
CA SER A 198 -44.93 27.72 35.13
C SER A 198 -45.42 27.14 33.78
N GLY A 199 -46.02 25.97 33.80
CA GLY A 199 -46.42 25.23 32.58
C GLY A 199 -45.22 24.63 31.84
N GLN A 200 -43.98 24.88 32.26
CA GLN A 200 -42.76 24.45 31.60
C GLN A 200 -41.81 23.76 32.60
N THR A 201 -41.03 22.83 32.08
CA THR A 201 -39.94 22.17 32.83
C THR A 201 -38.60 22.41 32.14
N THR A 202 -37.52 22.34 32.89
CA THR A 202 -36.16 22.41 32.31
C THR A 202 -35.97 21.23 31.34
N CYS A 203 -35.45 21.50 30.15
CA CYS A 203 -35.11 20.45 29.17
C CYS A 203 -34.03 19.54 29.76
N ALA A 204 -34.32 18.25 29.82
CA ALA A 204 -33.40 17.27 30.41
C ALA A 204 -32.13 17.08 29.57
N ASP A 205 -32.21 17.17 28.22
CA ASP A 205 -31.10 16.90 27.34
C ASP A 205 -30.02 18.00 27.39
N CYS A 206 -30.41 19.26 27.53
CA CYS A 206 -29.47 20.39 27.60
C CYS A 206 -29.37 21.02 29.00
N VAL A 207 -30.08 20.47 29.96
CA VAL A 207 -30.16 20.96 31.38
C VAL A 207 -30.42 22.47 31.43
N GLY A 208 -31.31 22.94 30.56
CA GLY A 208 -31.67 24.37 30.49
C GLY A 208 -30.80 25.23 29.60
N ALA A 209 -29.69 24.74 29.08
CA ALA A 209 -28.73 25.54 28.33
C ALA A 209 -29.21 25.89 26.91
N GLY A 210 -30.24 25.20 26.38
CA GLY A 210 -30.71 25.38 25.01
C GLY A 210 -29.78 24.79 23.92
N ALA A 211 -28.57 24.36 24.29
CA ALA A 211 -27.58 23.81 23.40
C ALA A 211 -26.99 22.52 23.96
N VAL A 212 -26.56 21.62 23.11
CA VAL A 212 -25.85 20.37 23.43
C VAL A 212 -24.49 20.35 22.78
N HIS A 213 -23.59 19.53 23.27
CA HIS A 213 -22.28 19.32 22.61
C HIS A 213 -22.48 18.85 21.16
N CYS A 214 -21.68 19.39 20.26
CA CYS A 214 -21.69 18.94 18.87
C CYS A 214 -21.07 17.54 18.78
N GLU A 215 -21.87 16.55 18.47
CA GLU A 215 -21.42 15.15 18.39
C GLU A 215 -20.35 14.96 17.30
N HIS A 216 -20.44 15.71 16.20
CA HIS A 216 -19.48 15.61 15.08
C HIS A 216 -18.05 15.91 15.48
N CYS A 217 -17.83 16.89 16.33
CA CYS A 217 -16.49 17.27 16.81
C CYS A 217 -16.28 16.96 18.30
N GLY A 218 -17.16 16.22 18.94
CA GLY A 218 -17.06 15.90 20.37
C GLY A 218 -17.09 17.13 21.29
N GLY A 219 -17.66 18.24 20.84
CA GLY A 219 -17.70 19.50 21.59
C GLY A 219 -16.48 20.40 21.42
N HIS A 220 -15.47 20.00 20.67
CA HIS A 220 -14.23 20.79 20.49
C HIS A 220 -14.39 22.02 19.57
N GLY A 221 -15.36 22.02 18.67
CA GLY A 221 -15.58 23.09 17.71
C GLY A 221 -14.74 22.97 16.44
N PHE A 222 -13.64 22.24 16.47
CA PHE A 222 -12.71 22.13 15.36
C PHE A 222 -12.14 20.71 15.19
N PHE A 223 -11.50 20.49 14.05
CA PHE A 223 -10.62 19.37 13.76
C PHE A 223 -9.21 19.87 13.52
N MET A 224 -8.23 19.11 13.97
CA MET A 224 -6.85 19.28 13.57
C MET A 224 -6.54 18.31 12.43
N LEU A 225 -6.30 18.82 11.25
CA LEU A 225 -5.76 18.07 10.13
C LEU A 225 -4.24 18.12 10.21
N THR A 226 -3.62 16.95 10.40
CA THR A 226 -2.15 16.79 10.42
C THR A 226 -1.72 15.99 9.19
N ARG A 227 -0.77 16.55 8.44
CA ARG A 227 -0.21 15.93 7.23
C ARG A 227 1.24 15.54 7.48
N HIS A 228 1.53 14.27 7.26
CA HIS A 228 2.87 13.72 7.24
C HIS A 228 3.36 13.66 5.80
N VAL A 229 4.38 14.43 5.49
CA VAL A 229 5.02 14.42 4.17
C VAL A 229 6.30 13.60 4.26
N ALA A 230 6.51 12.71 3.30
CA ALA A 230 7.72 11.91 3.22
C ALA A 230 8.26 11.87 1.79
N ALA A 231 9.59 11.80 1.68
CA ALA A 231 10.28 11.59 0.42
C ALA A 231 10.51 10.10 0.19
N ARG A 232 10.18 9.62 -1.00
CA ARG A 232 10.34 8.23 -1.41
C ARG A 232 11.10 8.12 -2.73
N ALA A 233 11.73 6.97 -2.91
CA ALA A 233 12.37 6.56 -4.15
C ALA A 233 11.69 5.30 -4.67
N THR A 234 11.28 5.32 -5.93
CA THR A 234 10.61 4.21 -6.61
C THR A 234 11.49 3.72 -7.75
N PRO A 235 11.89 2.43 -7.77
CA PRO A 235 12.73 1.89 -8.83
C PRO A 235 11.91 1.50 -10.06
N GLY A 236 12.42 1.84 -11.23
CA GLY A 236 12.08 1.24 -12.51
C GLY A 236 13.29 0.53 -13.07
N HIS A 237 13.11 -0.49 -13.89
CA HIS A 237 14.24 -1.22 -14.46
C HIS A 237 14.02 -1.55 -15.93
N ALA A 238 15.16 -1.72 -16.63
CA ALA A 238 15.23 -2.28 -17.97
C ALA A 238 16.41 -3.25 -18.05
N VAL A 239 16.18 -4.40 -18.67
CA VAL A 239 17.18 -5.46 -18.84
C VAL A 239 17.49 -5.63 -20.31
N GLY A 240 18.78 -5.63 -20.65
CA GLY A 240 19.30 -5.99 -21.95
C GLY A 240 20.14 -7.26 -21.85
N THR A 241 20.08 -8.09 -22.88
CA THR A 241 20.84 -9.35 -22.95
C THR A 241 21.44 -9.55 -24.34
N THR A 242 22.54 -10.30 -24.41
CA THR A 242 23.23 -10.64 -25.67
C THR A 242 23.04 -12.08 -26.12
N THR A 243 22.21 -12.87 -25.42
CA THR A 243 21.95 -14.27 -25.84
C THR A 243 21.28 -14.34 -27.20
N HIS A 244 21.65 -15.32 -28.01
CA HIS A 244 21.13 -15.50 -29.37
C HIS A 244 20.01 -16.53 -29.44
N PHE A 245 20.23 -17.74 -28.95
CA PHE A 245 19.25 -18.83 -29.09
C PHE A 245 18.19 -18.89 -27.99
N ALA A 246 18.47 -18.31 -26.84
CA ALA A 246 17.59 -18.36 -25.67
C ALA A 246 16.92 -17.01 -25.35
N ARG A 247 16.99 -16.03 -26.27
CA ARG A 247 16.55 -14.66 -26.02
C ARG A 247 15.10 -14.58 -25.56
N ASP A 248 14.17 -15.19 -26.33
CA ASP A 248 12.74 -15.14 -25.99
C ASP A 248 12.42 -15.81 -24.65
N ALA A 249 13.16 -16.88 -24.30
CA ALA A 249 12.99 -17.57 -23.04
C ALA A 249 13.53 -16.71 -21.88
N LEU A 250 14.66 -16.07 -22.05
CA LEU A 250 15.26 -15.18 -21.07
C LEU A 250 14.41 -13.93 -20.88
N ASP A 251 13.96 -13.31 -21.97
CA ASP A 251 13.09 -12.13 -21.91
C ASP A 251 11.78 -12.44 -21.16
N ALA A 252 11.17 -13.60 -21.41
CA ALA A 252 9.97 -14.03 -20.69
C ALA A 252 10.25 -14.27 -19.20
N LEU A 253 11.36 -14.91 -18.85
CA LEU A 253 11.77 -15.12 -17.46
C LEU A 253 12.02 -13.78 -16.74
N LEU A 254 12.66 -12.83 -17.42
CA LEU A 254 12.92 -11.48 -16.88
C LEU A 254 11.63 -10.66 -16.74
N MET A 255 10.63 -10.90 -17.59
CA MET A 255 9.29 -10.29 -17.42
C MET A 255 8.54 -10.87 -16.22
N GLU A 256 8.70 -12.15 -15.94
CA GLU A 256 8.02 -12.83 -14.82
C GLU A 256 8.70 -12.54 -13.48
N GLU A 257 10.01 -12.73 -13.39
CA GLU A 257 10.78 -12.60 -12.14
C GLU A 257 11.48 -11.24 -11.99
N GLY A 258 11.60 -10.52 -13.10
CA GLY A 258 12.23 -9.20 -13.14
C GLY A 258 13.68 -9.19 -12.69
N PRO A 259 14.12 -8.05 -12.13
CA PRO A 259 15.50 -7.90 -11.66
C PRO A 259 15.87 -8.81 -10.51
N GLU A 260 14.89 -9.40 -9.85
CA GLU A 260 15.11 -10.33 -8.75
C GLU A 260 15.80 -11.61 -9.21
N PHE A 261 15.49 -12.08 -10.44
CA PHE A 261 16.22 -13.17 -11.07
C PHE A 261 17.71 -12.82 -11.23
N CYS A 262 18.01 -11.63 -11.78
CA CYS A 262 19.38 -11.17 -11.93
C CYS A 262 20.08 -11.10 -10.56
N ARG A 263 19.44 -10.53 -9.56
CA ARG A 263 19.99 -10.43 -8.20
C ARG A 263 20.40 -11.78 -7.60
N ARG A 264 19.57 -12.81 -7.82
CA ARG A 264 19.80 -14.14 -7.22
C ARG A 264 20.69 -15.04 -8.03
N LYS A 265 20.70 -14.89 -9.35
CA LYS A 265 21.28 -15.88 -10.27
C LYS A 265 22.42 -15.39 -11.14
N ILE A 266 22.53 -14.09 -11.35
CA ILE A 266 23.55 -13.50 -12.21
C ILE A 266 24.41 -12.54 -11.36
N PRO A 267 25.72 -12.76 -11.24
CA PRO A 267 26.60 -11.84 -10.54
C PRO A 267 26.68 -10.51 -11.30
N LEU A 268 25.88 -9.54 -10.87
CA LEU A 268 25.87 -8.19 -11.43
C LEU A 268 26.78 -7.27 -10.62
N SER A 269 27.56 -6.44 -11.29
CA SER A 269 28.39 -5.41 -10.71
C SER A 269 27.95 -4.04 -11.20
N LEU A 270 27.96 -3.04 -10.31
CA LEU A 270 27.68 -1.66 -10.68
C LEU A 270 28.81 -1.14 -11.59
N THR A 271 28.46 -0.71 -12.78
CA THR A 271 29.41 -0.16 -13.77
C THR A 271 29.45 1.35 -13.74
N SER A 272 28.28 1.99 -13.57
CA SER A 272 28.17 3.44 -13.49
C SER A 272 26.87 3.86 -12.82
N HIS A 273 26.85 5.10 -12.32
CA HIS A 273 25.62 5.76 -11.92
C HIS A 273 25.69 7.25 -12.20
N CYS A 274 24.57 7.84 -12.58
CA CYS A 274 24.51 9.28 -12.89
C CYS A 274 23.08 9.82 -12.68
N PRO A 275 22.95 11.13 -12.46
CA PRO A 275 21.66 11.79 -12.52
C PRO A 275 20.98 11.55 -13.88
N ASN A 276 19.69 11.25 -13.86
CA ASN A 276 18.86 11.06 -15.03
C ASN A 276 17.69 12.05 -15.00
N GLY A 277 18.01 13.34 -15.23
CA GLY A 277 17.06 14.44 -15.05
C GLY A 277 17.00 14.98 -13.62
N ILE A 278 15.99 15.80 -13.34
CA ILE A 278 15.88 16.54 -12.07
C ILE A 278 15.48 15.62 -10.90
N SER A 279 14.63 14.64 -11.17
CA SER A 279 13.99 13.81 -10.15
C SER A 279 14.32 12.33 -10.25
N SER A 280 15.38 11.96 -10.94
CA SER A 280 15.77 10.56 -11.07
C SER A 280 17.28 10.34 -11.12
N HIS A 281 17.69 9.10 -10.84
CA HIS A 281 19.08 8.67 -10.87
C HIS A 281 19.17 7.27 -11.48
N LEU A 282 20.05 7.11 -12.45
CA LEU A 282 20.33 5.86 -13.15
C LEU A 282 21.46 5.13 -12.45
N PHE A 283 21.30 3.83 -12.25
CA PHE A 283 22.34 2.87 -11.88
C PHE A 283 22.42 1.81 -12.96
N ALA A 284 23.58 1.68 -13.60
CA ALA A 284 23.83 0.67 -14.60
C ALA A 284 24.66 -0.46 -14.01
N TYR A 285 24.18 -1.67 -14.16
CA TYR A 285 24.85 -2.89 -13.73
C TYR A 285 25.12 -3.76 -14.94
N SER A 286 26.23 -4.49 -14.92
CA SER A 286 26.52 -5.51 -15.91
C SER A 286 26.97 -6.80 -15.23
N GLY A 287 26.72 -7.90 -15.93
CA GLY A 287 27.15 -9.22 -15.50
C GLY A 287 27.21 -10.18 -16.67
N ARG A 288 27.75 -11.36 -16.41
CA ARG A 288 27.85 -12.44 -17.39
C ARG A 288 27.28 -13.71 -16.81
N SER A 289 26.67 -14.52 -17.65
CA SER A 289 26.08 -15.78 -17.28
C SER A 289 26.11 -16.75 -18.44
N ILE A 290 25.56 -17.93 -18.23
CA ILE A 290 25.44 -18.98 -19.24
C ILE A 290 23.97 -19.25 -19.50
N ALA A 291 23.62 -19.34 -20.78
CA ALA A 291 22.37 -19.88 -21.26
C ALA A 291 22.60 -21.30 -21.76
N LEU A 292 21.75 -22.21 -21.34
CA LEU A 292 21.74 -23.60 -21.76
C LEU A 292 20.38 -23.94 -22.36
N ARG A 293 20.39 -24.55 -23.53
CA ARG A 293 19.24 -25.20 -24.14
C ARG A 293 19.42 -26.71 -24.02
N LEU A 294 18.40 -27.40 -23.54
CA LEU A 294 18.36 -28.87 -23.48
C LEU A 294 17.10 -29.35 -24.19
N ASP A 295 17.27 -30.09 -25.27
CA ASP A 295 16.20 -30.80 -25.93
C ASP A 295 16.10 -32.20 -25.34
N PHE A 296 14.90 -32.63 -24.94
CA PHE A 296 14.65 -33.92 -24.31
C PHE A 296 13.33 -34.55 -24.73
N VAL A 297 13.18 -35.84 -24.51
CA VAL A 297 11.95 -36.57 -24.76
C VAL A 297 11.44 -37.22 -23.49
N LEU A 298 10.14 -37.44 -23.44
CA LEU A 298 9.47 -38.33 -22.48
C LEU A 298 9.16 -39.65 -23.16
N ASN A 299 9.81 -40.73 -22.71
CA ASN A 299 9.62 -42.06 -23.26
C ASN A 299 8.32 -42.74 -22.77
N ARG A 300 7.18 -42.14 -23.10
CA ARG A 300 5.85 -42.69 -22.84
C ARG A 300 5.10 -42.97 -24.13
N ALA A 301 4.27 -44.01 -24.14
CA ALA A 301 3.57 -44.46 -25.35
C ALA A 301 2.71 -43.36 -26.00
N LEU A 302 2.06 -42.51 -25.19
CA LEU A 302 1.19 -41.42 -25.64
C LEU A 302 1.97 -40.19 -26.15
N LEU A 303 3.24 -40.03 -25.76
CA LEU A 303 4.10 -38.88 -26.08
C LEU A 303 5.27 -39.29 -27.00
N LYS A 304 5.22 -40.47 -27.57
CA LYS A 304 6.30 -41.03 -28.40
C LYS A 304 6.62 -40.14 -29.60
N GLY A 305 7.89 -39.69 -29.65
CA GLY A 305 8.38 -38.81 -30.70
C GLY A 305 8.19 -37.30 -30.44
N LYS A 306 7.61 -36.91 -29.33
CA LYS A 306 7.50 -35.49 -28.95
C LYS A 306 8.76 -35.02 -28.23
N THR A 307 9.40 -34.02 -28.80
CA THR A 307 10.59 -33.39 -28.23
C THR A 307 10.18 -32.12 -27.52
N TYR A 308 10.73 -31.90 -26.32
CA TYR A 308 10.56 -30.70 -25.50
C TYR A 308 11.87 -29.96 -25.39
N THR A 309 11.81 -28.66 -25.22
CA THR A 309 12.97 -27.80 -24.99
C THR A 309 12.88 -27.17 -23.61
N CYS A 310 13.93 -27.33 -22.84
CA CYS A 310 14.14 -26.60 -21.59
C CYS A 310 15.28 -25.61 -21.77
N TYR A 311 15.07 -24.38 -21.36
CA TYR A 311 16.13 -23.41 -21.22
C TYR A 311 16.57 -23.33 -19.77
N ALA A 312 17.83 -23.07 -19.52
CA ALA A 312 18.34 -22.77 -18.20
C ALA A 312 19.33 -21.63 -18.25
N PHE A 313 19.35 -20.87 -17.20
CA PHE A 313 20.22 -19.68 -17.07
C PHE A 313 20.99 -19.76 -15.76
N ALA A 314 22.15 -19.14 -15.71
CA ALA A 314 23.05 -19.12 -14.58
C ALA A 314 23.77 -20.46 -14.27
N ASN A 315 24.65 -20.42 -13.26
CA ASN A 315 25.35 -21.59 -12.74
C ASN A 315 25.25 -21.54 -11.18
N PRO A 316 24.62 -22.52 -10.53
CA PRO A 316 24.00 -23.72 -11.14
C PRO A 316 22.80 -23.37 -12.03
N PRO A 317 22.49 -24.23 -13.02
CA PRO A 317 21.41 -23.96 -13.98
C PRO A 317 20.08 -23.73 -13.28
N TYR A 318 19.38 -22.64 -13.67
CA TYR A 318 18.02 -22.34 -13.24
C TYR A 318 17.07 -22.66 -14.39
N PRO A 319 16.28 -23.75 -14.30
CA PRO A 319 15.48 -24.24 -15.41
C PRO A 319 14.28 -23.32 -15.68
N TYR A 320 14.02 -23.07 -16.96
CA TYR A 320 12.84 -22.41 -17.46
C TYR A 320 12.18 -23.29 -18.51
N VAL A 321 11.09 -23.92 -18.13
CA VAL A 321 10.35 -24.88 -18.98
C VAL A 321 9.02 -24.24 -19.36
N ARG A 322 8.74 -24.18 -20.66
CA ARG A 322 7.48 -23.63 -21.18
C ARG A 322 6.43 -24.72 -21.43
N PRO A 323 5.14 -24.38 -21.44
CA PRO A 323 4.13 -25.23 -22.06
C PRO A 323 4.58 -25.60 -23.52
N PRO A 324 4.28 -26.79 -24.06
CA PRO A 324 3.31 -27.76 -23.54
C PRO A 324 3.86 -28.81 -22.56
N PHE A 325 5.12 -28.75 -22.11
CA PHE A 325 5.68 -29.81 -21.25
C PHE A 325 4.85 -30.02 -19.98
N PHE A 326 4.52 -28.97 -19.29
CA PHE A 326 3.71 -29.06 -18.07
C PHE A 326 2.29 -29.54 -18.36
N ASP A 327 1.66 -29.06 -19.46
CA ASP A 327 0.32 -29.48 -19.86
C ASP A 327 0.29 -30.96 -20.18
N ASP A 328 1.28 -31.45 -20.90
CA ASP A 328 1.41 -32.89 -21.22
C ASP A 328 1.73 -33.71 -19.96
N LEU A 329 2.53 -33.17 -19.02
CA LEU A 329 2.87 -33.83 -17.77
C LEU A 329 1.64 -33.99 -16.86
N PHE A 330 0.79 -32.98 -16.78
CA PHE A 330 -0.45 -33.00 -16.00
C PHE A 330 -1.58 -33.77 -16.68
N ALA A 331 -1.61 -33.80 -18.01
CA ALA A 331 -2.60 -34.57 -18.76
C ALA A 331 -2.40 -36.11 -18.64
N LEU A 332 -1.31 -36.55 -18.01
CA LEU A 332 -1.00 -37.96 -17.77
C LEU A 332 -1.52 -38.45 -16.40
N GLU A 333 -2.13 -37.60 -15.61
CA GLU A 333 -2.86 -37.96 -14.40
C GLU A 333 -4.27 -38.47 -14.69
#